data_b701df311ef83a8a3c7ea841e73b6aca
#
_entry.id   b701df311ef83a8a3c7ea841e73b6aca
#
_cell.length_a   1.000
_cell.length_b   1.000
_cell.length_c   1.000
_cell.angle_alpha   90.00
_cell.angle_beta   90.00
_cell.angle_gamma   90.00
#
_symmetry.space_group_name_H-M   'P 1'
#
loop_
_entity.id
_entity.type
_entity.pdbx_description
1 polymer ?
#
loop_
_entity_poly.entity_id
_entity_poly.type
_entity_poly.pdbx_seq_one_letter_code
_entity_poly.pdbx_strand_id
1 'polypeptide(L)'
;EILAAANPQPRLGQDYKLPVIYAGNNKATSDIEKTLSDLTDLDVTENIRPVLEKENLKPSRDKIHDLFMEHVMQQAPGYKKLMSWTDAPIMPTPGAVGALIEMVAKKENISVVGVDIGGATTDIFSVFQEQFNRTVSANLGMSYSICNVLAEASLSNVLRWVPFDIDEKELTNRIGNKMIRPTTVPQSLEELVIEQAIAREALRLSFVQHKAFAVNLKGVQKERTISDAFEQSDSGQSLVDMMELDLIVGSGGVLSHAPRREQSAKMLIDSFLPEGITALAVDSIFMMPQLGVMANIDKKSIAEEARVAALEVFEKDCLIRLGTCVAPVGNMSKNEVPLKINLEFKNGEKKSIDLQSDELIRIEVGYEEVKAELIPAKGINVGAGKGEKIDTIIFGGQVGLIFDGRGRPLDVGSDPSVRISNLKKWASALNEYPELKE
;
A
#
# COMPACT_ATOMS: atom_id res chain seq x y z
N GLU A 1 25.21 -20.36 -22.06
CA GLU A 1 26.62 -20.81 -21.94
C GLU A 1 27.00 -21.07 -20.47
N ILE A 2 26.79 -20.14 -19.54
CA ILE A 2 27.16 -20.32 -18.11
C ILE A 2 26.40 -21.49 -17.48
N LEU A 3 25.08 -21.58 -17.68
CA LEU A 3 24.28 -22.71 -17.17
C LEU A 3 24.67 -24.04 -17.80
N ALA A 4 24.97 -24.07 -19.09
CA ALA A 4 25.45 -25.28 -19.75
C ALA A 4 26.83 -25.70 -19.26
N ALA A 5 27.74 -24.75 -19.05
CA ALA A 5 29.07 -25.01 -18.49
C ALA A 5 29.02 -25.46 -17.03
N ALA A 6 28.07 -24.95 -16.24
CA ALA A 6 27.86 -25.37 -14.86
C ALA A 6 27.32 -26.81 -14.75
N ASN A 7 26.79 -27.38 -15.83
CA ASN A 7 26.23 -28.72 -15.90
C ASN A 7 25.34 -29.03 -14.67
N PRO A 8 24.19 -28.35 -14.51
CA PRO A 8 23.38 -28.45 -13.31
C PRO A 8 22.89 -29.88 -13.12
N GLN A 9 23.27 -30.48 -12.00
CA GLN A 9 22.87 -31.84 -11.63
C GLN A 9 21.70 -31.78 -10.65
N PRO A 10 20.80 -32.78 -10.66
CA PRO A 10 19.78 -32.94 -9.64
C PRO A 10 20.42 -32.98 -8.24
N ARG A 11 19.83 -32.34 -7.26
CA ARG A 11 20.25 -32.46 -5.86
C ARG A 11 20.02 -33.88 -5.37
N LEU A 12 20.84 -34.36 -4.44
CA LEU A 12 20.74 -35.69 -3.84
C LEU A 12 19.29 -36.09 -3.53
N GLY A 13 18.82 -37.18 -4.13
CA GLY A 13 17.49 -37.74 -3.91
C GLY A 13 16.35 -37.13 -4.74
N GLN A 14 16.66 -36.30 -5.73
CA GLN A 14 15.68 -35.68 -6.64
C GLN A 14 16.02 -36.01 -8.09
N ASP A 15 15.07 -36.61 -8.81
CA ASP A 15 15.19 -36.95 -10.22
C ASP A 15 14.61 -35.87 -11.14
N TYR A 16 14.67 -34.60 -10.78
CA TYR A 16 14.18 -33.54 -11.67
C TYR A 16 15.33 -32.64 -12.15
N LYS A 17 15.21 -32.18 -13.38
CA LYS A 17 16.10 -31.20 -13.97
C LYS A 17 15.87 -29.83 -13.33
N LEU A 18 16.90 -28.97 -13.34
CA LEU A 18 16.76 -27.58 -12.88
C LEU A 18 15.71 -26.85 -13.74
N PRO A 19 14.62 -26.33 -13.17
CA PRO A 19 13.67 -25.54 -13.93
C PRO A 19 14.29 -24.19 -14.34
N VAL A 20 14.16 -23.83 -15.60
CA VAL A 20 14.70 -22.61 -16.19
C VAL A 20 13.63 -21.95 -17.03
N ILE A 21 13.34 -20.67 -16.77
CA ILE A 21 12.43 -19.88 -17.59
C ILE A 21 13.27 -18.96 -18.49
N TYR A 22 13.07 -19.08 -19.80
CA TYR A 22 13.62 -18.16 -20.77
C TYR A 22 12.58 -17.15 -21.23
N ALA A 23 12.80 -15.90 -20.92
CA ALA A 23 11.92 -14.78 -21.26
C ALA A 23 12.69 -13.66 -21.99
N GLY A 24 13.60 -14.04 -22.85
CA GLY A 24 14.50 -13.13 -23.56
C GLY A 24 14.13 -12.93 -25.02
N ASN A 25 15.15 -12.63 -25.84
CA ASN A 25 14.99 -12.35 -27.26
C ASN A 25 14.48 -13.58 -28.03
N ASN A 26 13.33 -13.45 -28.69
CA ASN A 26 12.71 -14.51 -29.48
C ASN A 26 13.62 -15.08 -30.59
N LYS A 27 14.55 -14.26 -31.12
CA LYS A 27 15.51 -14.72 -32.14
C LYS A 27 16.56 -15.69 -31.58
N ALA A 28 16.79 -15.68 -30.26
CA ALA A 28 17.75 -16.56 -29.59
C ALA A 28 17.10 -17.83 -29.03
N THR A 29 15.77 -17.96 -29.08
CA THR A 29 15.03 -19.11 -28.51
C THR A 29 15.56 -20.44 -28.99
N SER A 30 15.71 -20.60 -30.30
CA SER A 30 16.20 -21.87 -30.91
C SER A 30 17.61 -22.28 -30.44
N ASP A 31 18.47 -21.30 -30.20
CA ASP A 31 19.85 -21.58 -29.73
C ASP A 31 19.83 -21.90 -28.22
N ILE A 32 18.97 -21.27 -27.46
CA ILE A 32 18.76 -21.53 -26.02
C ILE A 32 18.18 -22.95 -25.85
N GLU A 33 17.15 -23.31 -26.62
CA GLU A 33 16.56 -24.67 -26.62
C GLU A 33 17.60 -25.74 -26.93
N LYS A 34 18.36 -25.56 -27.99
CA LYS A 34 19.44 -26.51 -28.35
C LYS A 34 20.50 -26.66 -27.25
N THR A 35 20.75 -25.58 -26.48
CA THR A 35 21.83 -25.60 -25.50
C THR A 35 21.37 -26.12 -24.14
N LEU A 36 20.12 -25.91 -23.75
CA LEU A 36 19.65 -26.14 -22.38
C LEU A 36 18.59 -27.26 -22.23
N SER A 37 17.84 -27.64 -23.27
CA SER A 37 16.73 -28.59 -23.12
C SER A 37 17.16 -29.97 -22.59
N ASP A 38 18.37 -30.42 -22.92
CA ASP A 38 18.88 -31.69 -22.41
C ASP A 38 19.32 -31.62 -20.94
N LEU A 39 19.74 -30.42 -20.48
CA LEU A 39 20.33 -30.18 -19.16
C LEU A 39 19.33 -29.69 -18.14
N THR A 40 18.25 -29.03 -18.58
CA THR A 40 17.33 -28.32 -17.73
C THR A 40 15.88 -28.65 -18.13
N ASP A 41 14.94 -28.36 -17.25
CA ASP A 41 13.53 -28.27 -17.57
C ASP A 41 13.23 -26.85 -18.04
N LEU A 42 13.27 -26.66 -19.37
CA LEU A 42 13.27 -25.35 -20.00
C LEU A 42 11.87 -24.93 -20.41
N ASP A 43 11.34 -23.91 -19.78
CA ASP A 43 10.14 -23.19 -20.19
C ASP A 43 10.50 -21.93 -20.99
N VAL A 44 9.87 -21.75 -22.14
CA VAL A 44 10.02 -20.52 -22.95
C VAL A 44 8.75 -19.70 -22.82
N THR A 45 8.89 -18.44 -22.48
CA THR A 45 7.77 -17.50 -22.36
C THR A 45 8.07 -16.21 -23.13
N GLU A 46 7.09 -15.30 -23.16
CA GLU A 46 7.24 -14.04 -23.84
C GLU A 46 8.37 -13.19 -23.25
N ASN A 47 9.00 -12.40 -24.12
CA ASN A 47 10.08 -11.50 -23.72
C ASN A 47 9.59 -10.51 -22.66
N ILE A 48 10.30 -10.42 -21.54
CA ILE A 48 10.01 -9.45 -20.46
C ILE A 48 10.13 -8.00 -20.94
N ARG A 49 10.85 -7.77 -22.02
CA ARG A 49 11.01 -6.43 -22.62
C ARG A 49 10.99 -6.53 -24.14
N PRO A 50 9.79 -6.75 -24.75
CA PRO A 50 9.65 -6.98 -26.18
C PRO A 50 10.15 -5.81 -27.03
N VAL A 51 10.03 -4.57 -26.52
CA VAL A 51 10.61 -3.34 -27.05
C VAL A 51 11.19 -2.53 -25.90
N LEU A 52 12.07 -1.56 -26.18
CA LEU A 52 12.76 -0.78 -25.15
C LEU A 52 11.80 -0.01 -24.23
N GLU A 53 10.66 0.40 -24.79
CA GLU A 53 9.67 1.26 -24.16
C GLU A 53 8.60 0.50 -23.37
N LYS A 54 8.56 -0.84 -23.47
CA LYS A 54 7.47 -1.62 -22.88
C LYS A 54 7.98 -2.87 -22.16
N GLU A 55 7.59 -3.02 -20.91
CA GLU A 55 7.73 -4.27 -20.14
C GLU A 55 6.52 -5.18 -20.31
N ASN A 56 6.79 -6.49 -20.32
CA ASN A 56 5.80 -7.55 -20.33
C ASN A 56 6.17 -8.61 -19.28
N LEU A 57 5.99 -8.26 -18.01
CA LEU A 57 6.41 -9.10 -16.90
C LEU A 57 5.40 -10.21 -16.57
N LYS A 58 4.14 -10.04 -16.99
CA LYS A 58 3.04 -10.96 -16.60
C LYS A 58 3.31 -12.41 -17.01
N PRO A 59 3.68 -12.75 -18.26
CA PRO A 59 3.93 -14.15 -18.65
C PRO A 59 5.04 -14.81 -17.84
N SER A 60 6.12 -14.09 -17.55
CA SER A 60 7.22 -14.60 -16.72
C SER A 60 6.80 -14.79 -15.26
N ARG A 61 6.01 -13.86 -14.72
CA ARG A 61 5.47 -13.92 -13.37
C ARG A 61 4.54 -15.12 -13.20
N ASP A 62 3.67 -15.37 -14.18
CA ASP A 62 2.76 -16.51 -14.17
C ASP A 62 3.56 -17.82 -14.17
N LYS A 63 4.59 -17.94 -14.99
CA LYS A 63 5.49 -19.12 -15.01
C LYS A 63 6.27 -19.32 -13.71
N ILE A 64 6.80 -18.26 -13.12
CA ILE A 64 7.46 -18.32 -11.80
C ILE A 64 6.46 -18.79 -10.74
N HIS A 65 5.22 -18.32 -10.82
CA HIS A 65 4.17 -18.74 -9.91
C HIS A 65 3.88 -20.23 -10.05
N ASP A 66 3.72 -20.74 -11.27
CA ASP A 66 3.47 -22.16 -11.54
C ASP A 66 4.59 -23.04 -10.96
N LEU A 67 5.85 -22.66 -11.19
CA LEU A 67 7.00 -23.36 -10.63
C LEU A 67 7.04 -23.30 -9.09
N PHE A 68 6.69 -22.15 -8.50
CA PHE A 68 6.61 -22.03 -7.05
C PHE A 68 5.52 -22.94 -6.47
N MET A 69 4.36 -23.00 -7.12
CA MET A 69 3.27 -23.87 -6.70
C MET A 69 3.68 -25.35 -6.79
N GLU A 70 4.33 -25.77 -7.87
CA GLU A 70 4.74 -27.15 -8.09
C GLU A 70 5.89 -27.59 -7.18
N HIS A 71 6.94 -26.81 -7.13
CA HIS A 71 8.19 -27.22 -6.47
C HIS A 71 8.27 -26.82 -4.99
N VAL A 72 7.46 -25.88 -4.53
CA VAL A 72 7.47 -25.40 -3.13
C VAL A 72 6.16 -25.75 -2.43
N MET A 73 5.04 -25.21 -2.90
CA MET A 73 3.77 -25.32 -2.20
C MET A 73 3.21 -26.74 -2.19
N GLN A 74 3.24 -27.44 -3.33
CA GLN A 74 2.75 -28.82 -3.42
C GLN A 74 3.59 -29.83 -2.64
N GLN A 75 4.79 -29.47 -2.22
CA GLN A 75 5.62 -30.29 -1.35
C GLN A 75 5.20 -30.22 0.12
N ALA A 76 4.40 -29.22 0.51
CA ALA A 76 3.88 -29.11 1.86
C ALA A 76 2.91 -30.27 2.17
N PRO A 77 3.01 -30.89 3.36
CA PRO A 77 2.14 -31.99 3.76
C PRO A 77 0.65 -31.61 3.65
N GLY A 78 -0.14 -32.42 2.94
CA GLY A 78 -1.58 -32.21 2.79
C GLY A 78 -2.00 -31.25 1.67
N TYR A 79 -1.08 -30.49 1.07
CA TYR A 79 -1.41 -29.50 0.05
C TYR A 79 -2.02 -30.12 -1.20
N LYS A 80 -1.49 -31.28 -1.67
CA LYS A 80 -2.06 -32.03 -2.80
C LYS A 80 -3.51 -32.47 -2.54
N LYS A 81 -3.84 -32.80 -1.27
CA LYS A 81 -5.21 -33.12 -0.87
C LYS A 81 -6.11 -31.88 -0.91
N LEU A 82 -5.60 -30.75 -0.44
CA LEU A 82 -6.33 -29.48 -0.52
C LEU A 82 -6.66 -29.09 -1.96
N MET A 83 -5.70 -29.24 -2.88
CA MET A 83 -5.91 -28.98 -4.32
C MET A 83 -7.00 -29.88 -4.94
N SER A 84 -7.17 -31.11 -4.43
CA SER A 84 -8.22 -32.02 -4.93
C SER A 84 -9.64 -31.67 -4.46
N TRP A 85 -9.80 -30.70 -3.57
CA TRP A 85 -11.12 -30.28 -3.06
C TRP A 85 -11.79 -29.19 -3.88
N THR A 86 -11.08 -28.57 -4.80
CA THR A 86 -11.59 -27.47 -5.62
C THR A 86 -11.10 -27.58 -7.06
N ASP A 87 -11.97 -27.19 -7.99
CA ASP A 87 -11.63 -27.01 -9.40
C ASP A 87 -11.11 -25.58 -9.68
N ALA A 88 -11.24 -24.67 -8.70
CA ALA A 88 -10.73 -23.31 -8.82
C ALA A 88 -9.22 -23.27 -8.56
N PRO A 89 -8.47 -22.38 -9.23
CA PRO A 89 -7.05 -22.21 -8.97
C PRO A 89 -6.80 -21.75 -7.53
N ILE A 90 -5.80 -22.35 -6.87
CA ILE A 90 -5.34 -21.88 -5.58
C ILE A 90 -4.40 -20.72 -5.83
N MET A 91 -4.77 -19.54 -5.32
CA MET A 91 -3.99 -18.32 -5.47
C MET A 91 -3.30 -17.94 -4.15
N PRO A 92 -2.07 -17.45 -4.18
CA PRO A 92 -1.47 -16.82 -3.00
C PRO A 92 -2.22 -15.53 -2.68
N THR A 93 -2.37 -15.25 -1.37
CA THR A 93 -3.06 -14.06 -0.86
C THR A 93 -2.69 -12.76 -1.60
N PRO A 94 -1.38 -12.44 -1.78
CA PRO A 94 -1.02 -11.20 -2.49
C PRO A 94 -1.47 -11.16 -3.95
N GLY A 95 -1.56 -12.31 -4.62
CA GLY A 95 -2.06 -12.39 -5.99
C GLY A 95 -3.56 -12.08 -6.07
N ALA A 96 -4.33 -12.65 -5.17
CA ALA A 96 -5.77 -12.45 -5.10
C ALA A 96 -6.13 -11.01 -4.69
N VAL A 97 -5.49 -10.49 -3.64
CA VAL A 97 -5.69 -9.09 -3.20
C VAL A 97 -5.35 -8.11 -4.33
N GLY A 98 -4.19 -8.31 -4.98
CA GLY A 98 -3.76 -7.43 -6.08
C GLY A 98 -4.74 -7.41 -7.24
N ALA A 99 -5.29 -8.55 -7.61
CA ALA A 99 -6.29 -8.64 -8.67
C ALA A 99 -7.57 -7.85 -8.34
N LEU A 100 -8.03 -7.90 -7.08
CA LEU A 100 -9.20 -7.12 -6.65
C LEU A 100 -8.92 -5.61 -6.67
N ILE A 101 -7.76 -5.17 -6.16
CA ILE A 101 -7.34 -3.77 -6.20
C ILE A 101 -7.24 -3.24 -7.64
N GLU A 102 -6.66 -4.02 -8.54
CA GLU A 102 -6.59 -3.67 -9.97
C GLU A 102 -7.98 -3.51 -10.60
N MET A 103 -8.93 -4.38 -10.24
CA MET A 103 -10.31 -4.29 -10.72
C MET A 103 -11.04 -3.06 -10.19
N VAL A 104 -10.87 -2.73 -8.90
CA VAL A 104 -11.44 -1.49 -8.32
C VAL A 104 -10.90 -0.27 -9.05
N ALA A 105 -9.59 -0.19 -9.24
CA ALA A 105 -8.95 0.93 -9.93
C ALA A 105 -9.48 1.09 -11.36
N LYS A 106 -9.60 0.00 -12.11
CA LYS A 106 -10.13 -0.01 -13.48
C LYS A 106 -11.61 0.37 -13.56
N LYS A 107 -12.43 -0.17 -12.64
CA LYS A 107 -13.89 0.11 -12.63
C LYS A 107 -14.17 1.57 -12.37
N GLU A 108 -13.50 2.14 -11.38
CA GLU A 108 -13.70 3.53 -10.96
C GLU A 108 -12.83 4.52 -11.76
N ASN A 109 -11.88 4.02 -12.57
CA ASN A 109 -10.87 4.80 -13.32
C ASN A 109 -10.10 5.76 -12.41
N ILE A 110 -9.51 5.21 -11.34
CA ILE A 110 -8.79 5.94 -10.29
C ILE A 110 -7.41 5.36 -10.03
N SER A 111 -6.54 6.18 -9.45
CA SER A 111 -5.25 5.76 -8.89
C SER A 111 -5.45 5.23 -7.48
N VAL A 112 -4.92 4.03 -7.20
CA VAL A 112 -5.15 3.32 -5.93
C VAL A 112 -3.83 2.85 -5.34
N VAL A 113 -3.68 2.99 -4.03
CA VAL A 113 -2.70 2.24 -3.22
C VAL A 113 -3.46 1.31 -2.29
N GLY A 114 -3.22 0.01 -2.42
CA GLY A 114 -3.70 -1.01 -1.49
C GLY A 114 -2.58 -1.49 -0.59
N VAL A 115 -2.89 -1.85 0.65
CA VAL A 115 -1.95 -2.48 1.56
C VAL A 115 -2.60 -3.63 2.32
N ASP A 116 -1.88 -4.74 2.42
CA ASP A 116 -2.20 -5.86 3.31
C ASP A 116 -1.05 -6.08 4.29
N ILE A 117 -1.25 -5.67 5.55
CA ILE A 117 -0.25 -5.82 6.60
C ILE A 117 -0.52 -7.07 7.43
N GLY A 118 0.25 -8.10 7.17
CA GLY A 118 0.16 -9.41 7.81
C GLY A 118 1.08 -9.56 9.03
N GLY A 119 1.14 -10.79 9.55
CA GLY A 119 2.00 -11.13 10.68
C GLY A 119 3.49 -11.25 10.33
N ALA A 120 3.81 -11.67 9.13
CA ALA A 120 5.18 -11.89 8.64
C ALA A 120 5.57 -10.92 7.53
N THR A 121 4.63 -10.53 6.67
CA THR A 121 4.83 -9.71 5.47
C THR A 121 3.91 -8.51 5.46
N THR A 122 4.29 -7.49 4.71
CA THR A 122 3.42 -6.40 4.31
C THR A 122 3.47 -6.28 2.79
N ASP A 123 2.31 -6.38 2.16
CA ASP A 123 2.15 -6.31 0.73
C ASP A 123 1.59 -4.96 0.33
N ILE A 124 2.24 -4.30 -0.62
CA ILE A 124 1.79 -3.03 -1.20
C ILE A 124 1.40 -3.24 -2.65
N PHE A 125 0.27 -2.73 -3.03
CA PHE A 125 -0.28 -2.73 -4.37
C PHE A 125 -0.48 -1.29 -4.82
N SER A 126 -0.18 -0.98 -6.07
CA SER A 126 -0.50 0.33 -6.63
C SER A 126 -0.99 0.22 -8.07
N VAL A 127 -1.91 1.10 -8.42
CA VAL A 127 -2.35 1.31 -9.80
C VAL A 127 -2.23 2.80 -10.08
N PHE A 128 -1.33 3.16 -10.98
CA PHE A 128 -1.15 4.52 -11.49
C PHE A 128 -1.00 4.44 -13.01
N GLN A 129 -1.64 5.33 -13.73
CA GLN A 129 -1.60 5.35 -15.20
C GLN A 129 -1.90 3.97 -15.81
N GLU A 130 -2.91 3.28 -15.27
CA GLU A 130 -3.32 1.91 -15.64
C GLU A 130 -2.23 0.83 -15.42
N GLN A 131 -1.10 1.16 -14.80
CA GLN A 131 -0.04 0.20 -14.50
C GLN A 131 -0.19 -0.34 -13.09
N PHE A 132 -0.37 -1.65 -13.00
CA PHE A 132 -0.40 -2.36 -11.72
C PHE A 132 1.00 -2.76 -11.27
N ASN A 133 1.34 -2.39 -10.04
CA ASN A 133 2.58 -2.80 -9.37
C ASN A 133 2.26 -3.47 -8.03
N ARG A 134 3.07 -4.46 -7.67
CA ARG A 134 2.99 -5.15 -6.38
C ARG A 134 4.39 -5.37 -5.81
N THR A 135 4.51 -5.12 -4.52
CA THR A 135 5.72 -5.41 -3.75
C THR A 135 5.36 -6.18 -2.49
N VAL A 136 6.07 -7.26 -2.21
CA VAL A 136 5.97 -8.05 -1.00
C VAL A 136 7.17 -7.75 -0.13
N SER A 137 6.95 -7.10 1.00
CA SER A 137 7.99 -6.84 2.00
C SER A 137 8.04 -8.03 2.97
N ALA A 138 8.90 -8.99 2.67
CA ALA A 138 8.91 -10.32 3.28
C ALA A 138 9.19 -10.34 4.80
N ASN A 139 9.78 -9.28 5.35
CA ASN A 139 10.22 -9.23 6.75
C ASN A 139 9.62 -8.03 7.52
N LEU A 140 8.57 -7.40 7.00
CA LEU A 140 7.96 -6.24 7.62
C LEU A 140 6.52 -6.54 8.06
N GLY A 141 6.34 -7.48 8.99
CA GLY A 141 5.04 -7.89 9.52
C GLY A 141 4.90 -7.62 11.01
N MET A 142 3.67 -7.71 11.49
CA MET A 142 3.24 -7.26 12.82
C MET A 142 3.35 -8.31 13.93
N SER A 143 3.83 -9.53 13.63
CA SER A 143 4.00 -10.57 14.66
C SER A 143 5.31 -11.32 14.48
N TYR A 144 5.42 -12.25 13.55
CA TYR A 144 6.64 -13.04 13.34
C TYR A 144 7.85 -12.18 12.93
N SER A 145 7.63 -11.08 12.22
CA SER A 145 8.67 -10.19 11.71
C SER A 145 8.75 -8.84 12.45
N ILE A 146 8.05 -8.69 13.57
CA ILE A 146 7.95 -7.40 14.25
C ILE A 146 9.31 -6.85 14.72
N CYS A 147 10.24 -7.73 15.13
CA CYS A 147 11.60 -7.33 15.49
C CYS A 147 12.41 -6.88 14.28
N ASN A 148 12.12 -7.40 13.08
CA ASN A 148 12.75 -6.91 11.85
C ASN A 148 12.26 -5.50 11.50
N VAL A 149 10.95 -5.22 11.72
CA VAL A 149 10.43 -3.85 11.60
C VAL A 149 11.17 -2.90 12.52
N LEU A 150 11.37 -3.29 13.79
CA LEU A 150 12.13 -2.48 14.75
C LEU A 150 13.58 -2.25 14.29
N ALA A 151 14.25 -3.29 13.79
CA ALA A 151 15.62 -3.20 13.30
C ALA A 151 15.75 -2.29 12.07
N GLU A 152 14.86 -2.42 11.10
CA GLU A 152 14.85 -1.62 9.87
C GLU A 152 14.43 -0.17 10.12
N ALA A 153 13.41 0.04 10.96
CA ALA A 153 12.93 1.38 11.30
C ALA A 153 13.91 2.14 12.18
N SER A 154 14.65 1.48 13.04
CA SER A 154 15.30 1.98 14.24
C SER A 154 14.30 2.32 15.37
N LEU A 155 14.79 2.25 16.61
CA LEU A 155 13.98 2.54 17.80
C LEU A 155 13.46 3.98 17.83
N SER A 156 14.27 4.94 17.40
CA SER A 156 13.90 6.37 17.36
C SER A 156 12.71 6.62 16.43
N ASN A 157 12.63 5.91 15.31
CA ASN A 157 11.50 6.05 14.39
C ASN A 157 10.21 5.40 14.91
N VAL A 158 10.29 4.36 15.72
CA VAL A 158 9.12 3.82 16.42
C VAL A 158 8.69 4.77 17.56
N LEU A 159 9.64 5.25 18.36
CA LEU A 159 9.39 6.19 19.46
C LEU A 159 8.73 7.48 19.00
N ARG A 160 9.00 7.94 17.78
CA ARG A 160 8.39 9.17 17.25
C ARG A 160 6.86 9.13 17.21
N TRP A 161 6.25 7.93 17.25
CA TRP A 161 4.80 7.73 17.24
C TRP A 161 4.18 7.49 18.62
N VAL A 162 5.01 7.42 19.67
CA VAL A 162 4.54 7.12 21.03
C VAL A 162 4.26 8.43 21.79
N PRO A 163 2.98 8.70 22.18
CA PRO A 163 2.56 9.96 22.81
C PRO A 163 2.76 10.00 24.34
N PHE A 164 3.66 9.19 24.87
CA PHE A 164 4.02 9.15 26.28
C PHE A 164 5.51 8.84 26.45
N ASP A 165 6.03 9.08 27.65
CA ASP A 165 7.40 8.75 27.98
C ASP A 165 7.52 7.23 28.25
N ILE A 166 8.52 6.59 27.63
CA ILE A 166 8.81 5.17 27.81
C ILE A 166 10.31 4.93 27.68
N ASP A 167 10.85 4.09 28.56
CA ASP A 167 12.23 3.66 28.46
C ASP A 167 12.48 2.81 27.19
N GLU A 168 13.61 3.04 26.53
CA GLU A 168 13.96 2.36 25.28
C GLU A 168 14.07 0.83 25.42
N LYS A 169 14.56 0.36 26.59
CA LYS A 169 14.64 -1.08 26.86
C LYS A 169 13.25 -1.68 27.08
N GLU A 170 12.38 -0.95 27.76
CA GLU A 170 11.00 -1.37 27.95
C GLU A 170 10.26 -1.49 26.61
N LEU A 171 10.36 -0.48 25.74
CA LEU A 171 9.78 -0.53 24.41
C LEU A 171 10.30 -1.73 23.61
N THR A 172 11.63 -1.91 23.60
CA THR A 172 12.27 -3.05 22.92
C THR A 172 11.77 -4.39 23.45
N ASN A 173 11.64 -4.53 24.77
CA ASN A 173 11.15 -5.75 25.41
C ASN A 173 9.68 -6.01 25.07
N ARG A 174 8.82 -5.00 25.07
CA ARG A 174 7.39 -5.15 24.69
C ARG A 174 7.25 -5.62 23.24
N ILE A 175 8.04 -5.07 22.33
CA ILE A 175 8.07 -5.51 20.93
C ILE A 175 8.60 -6.94 20.80
N GLY A 176 9.70 -7.27 21.50
CA GLY A 176 10.26 -8.63 21.53
C GLY A 176 9.28 -9.67 22.08
N ASN A 177 8.51 -9.31 23.09
CA ASN A 177 7.47 -10.20 23.65
C ASN A 177 6.38 -10.53 22.60
N LYS A 178 6.02 -9.59 21.74
CA LYS A 178 5.07 -9.84 20.65
C LYS A 178 5.61 -10.87 19.65
N MET A 179 6.91 -10.84 19.33
CA MET A 179 7.52 -11.85 18.46
C MET A 179 7.48 -13.26 19.08
N ILE A 180 7.71 -13.36 20.41
CA ILE A 180 7.66 -14.65 21.14
C ILE A 180 6.21 -15.16 21.22
N ARG A 181 5.24 -14.25 21.29
CA ARG A 181 3.81 -14.57 21.39
C ARG A 181 3.03 -13.87 20.25
N PRO A 182 3.21 -14.31 18.99
CA PRO A 182 2.77 -13.59 17.81
C PRO A 182 1.25 -13.42 17.70
N THR A 183 0.47 -14.25 18.37
CA THR A 183 -1.01 -14.21 18.36
C THR A 183 -1.62 -13.34 19.45
N THR A 184 -0.81 -12.71 20.32
CA THR A 184 -1.35 -11.82 21.36
C THR A 184 -1.92 -10.56 20.72
N VAL A 185 -3.02 -10.07 21.32
CA VAL A 185 -3.61 -8.77 20.99
C VAL A 185 -3.36 -7.80 22.16
N PRO A 186 -3.25 -6.49 21.91
CA PRO A 186 -3.08 -5.50 22.96
C PRO A 186 -4.17 -5.59 24.03
N GLN A 187 -3.79 -5.58 25.28
CA GLN A 187 -4.71 -5.66 26.44
C GLN A 187 -4.82 -4.31 27.18
N SER A 188 -3.92 -3.39 26.89
CA SER A 188 -3.93 -2.04 27.44
C SER A 188 -3.83 -1.00 26.34
N LEU A 189 -4.18 0.25 26.66
CA LEU A 189 -4.05 1.36 25.71
C LEU A 189 -2.59 1.58 25.30
N GLU A 190 -1.64 1.48 26.23
CA GLU A 190 -0.22 1.61 25.91
C GLU A 190 0.27 0.54 24.93
N GLU A 191 -0.14 -0.72 25.12
CA GLU A 191 0.19 -1.79 24.20
C GLU A 191 -0.39 -1.55 22.82
N LEU A 192 -1.64 -1.07 22.75
CA LEU A 192 -2.29 -0.71 21.49
C LEU A 192 -1.53 0.40 20.76
N VAL A 193 -1.16 1.46 21.47
CA VAL A 193 -0.40 2.59 20.91
C VAL A 193 0.96 2.13 20.41
N ILE A 194 1.68 1.30 21.14
CA ILE A 194 2.97 0.75 20.72
C ILE A 194 2.81 -0.15 19.48
N GLU A 195 1.80 -1.01 19.45
CA GLU A 195 1.52 -1.85 18.27
C GLU A 195 1.21 -0.99 17.04
N GLN A 196 0.42 0.05 17.20
CA GLN A 196 0.11 0.98 16.12
C GLN A 196 1.29 1.88 15.73
N ALA A 197 2.20 2.20 16.67
CA ALA A 197 3.44 2.91 16.37
C ALA A 197 4.35 2.09 15.46
N ILE A 198 4.57 0.81 15.77
CA ILE A 198 5.39 -0.06 14.93
C ILE A 198 4.70 -0.41 13.61
N ALA A 199 3.34 -0.48 13.57
CA ALA A 199 2.58 -0.66 12.35
C ALA A 199 2.80 0.51 11.37
N ARG A 200 2.84 1.76 11.85
CA ARG A 200 3.18 2.93 11.02
C ARG A 200 4.55 2.77 10.35
N GLU A 201 5.52 2.24 11.07
CA GLU A 201 6.85 2.03 10.50
C GLU A 201 6.90 0.85 9.52
N ALA A 202 6.20 -0.24 9.79
CA ALA A 202 6.10 -1.36 8.85
C ALA A 202 5.46 -0.92 7.52
N LEU A 203 4.35 -0.17 7.60
CA LEU A 203 3.67 0.41 6.45
C LEU A 203 4.57 1.38 5.68
N ARG A 204 5.21 2.31 6.39
CA ARG A 204 6.10 3.32 5.79
C ARG A 204 7.28 2.68 5.08
N LEU A 205 7.98 1.74 5.71
CA LEU A 205 9.13 1.04 5.14
C LEU A 205 8.73 0.24 3.90
N SER A 206 7.61 -0.49 3.98
CA SER A 206 7.09 -1.26 2.85
C SER A 206 6.70 -0.34 1.68
N PHE A 207 6.15 0.83 1.97
CA PHE A 207 5.81 1.81 0.94
C PHE A 207 7.04 2.48 0.32
N VAL A 208 8.07 2.80 1.11
CA VAL A 208 9.36 3.27 0.58
C VAL A 208 9.97 2.24 -0.36
N GLN A 209 9.97 0.97 0.04
CA GLN A 209 10.43 -0.13 -0.81
C GLN A 209 9.60 -0.25 -2.09
N HIS A 210 8.26 -0.14 -1.98
CA HIS A 210 7.37 -0.19 -3.13
C HIS A 210 7.66 0.93 -4.13
N LYS A 211 7.80 2.17 -3.68
CA LYS A 211 8.13 3.31 -4.55
C LYS A 211 9.48 3.15 -5.25
N ALA A 212 10.44 2.48 -4.62
CA ALA A 212 11.74 2.19 -5.23
C ALA A 212 11.66 1.14 -6.34
N PHE A 213 10.68 0.23 -6.31
CA PHE A 213 10.46 -0.79 -7.34
C PHE A 213 9.44 -0.36 -8.40
N ALA A 214 8.43 0.41 -8.03
CA ALA A 214 7.43 0.95 -8.96
C ALA A 214 8.00 2.18 -9.68
N VAL A 215 8.91 1.97 -10.61
CA VAL A 215 9.62 3.03 -11.34
C VAL A 215 9.44 2.89 -12.84
N ASN A 216 9.48 4.01 -13.54
CA ASN A 216 9.47 4.03 -14.99
C ASN A 216 10.71 3.33 -15.58
N LEU A 217 10.54 2.71 -16.76
CA LEU A 217 11.62 2.06 -17.49
C LEU A 217 12.78 3.02 -17.76
N LYS A 218 13.99 2.60 -17.41
CA LYS A 218 15.21 3.34 -17.77
C LYS A 218 15.42 3.30 -19.29
N GLY A 219 15.65 4.44 -19.89
CA GLY A 219 15.99 4.55 -21.32
C GLY A 219 14.81 4.82 -22.26
N VAL A 220 13.60 5.04 -21.76
CA VAL A 220 12.49 5.58 -22.57
C VAL A 220 12.74 7.07 -22.80
N GLN A 221 12.97 7.45 -24.06
CA GLN A 221 12.95 8.86 -24.44
C GLN A 221 11.50 9.33 -24.48
N LYS A 222 11.05 10.06 -23.45
CA LYS A 222 9.87 10.92 -23.60
C LYS A 222 10.22 12.03 -24.59
N GLU A 223 9.28 12.45 -25.45
CA GLU A 223 9.41 13.67 -26.22
C GLU A 223 9.69 14.82 -25.23
N ARG A 224 10.92 15.34 -25.25
CA ARG A 224 11.36 16.37 -24.32
C ARG A 224 10.85 17.72 -24.79
N THR A 225 10.18 18.43 -23.93
CA THR A 225 9.95 19.88 -24.12
C THR A 225 11.22 20.66 -23.75
N ILE A 226 11.34 21.92 -24.22
CA ILE A 226 12.51 22.76 -23.94
C ILE A 226 12.70 23.02 -22.43
N SER A 227 11.63 22.98 -21.64
CA SER A 227 11.68 23.07 -20.18
C SER A 227 12.29 21.84 -19.51
N ASP A 228 12.12 20.66 -20.09
CA ASP A 228 12.68 19.40 -19.56
C ASP A 228 14.19 19.30 -19.78
N ALA A 229 14.77 20.15 -20.63
CA ALA A 229 16.21 20.18 -20.88
C ALA A 229 17.01 20.78 -19.69
N PHE A 230 16.35 21.48 -18.78
CA PHE A 230 16.96 22.07 -17.59
C PHE A 230 16.71 21.22 -16.32
N GLU A 231 15.75 20.29 -16.35
CA GLU A 231 15.60 19.27 -15.34
C GLU A 231 16.36 18.02 -15.82
N GLN A 232 17.40 17.64 -15.08
CA GLN A 232 18.04 16.34 -15.32
C GLN A 232 16.95 15.28 -15.14
N SER A 233 16.51 14.68 -16.26
CA SER A 233 15.51 13.63 -16.22
C SER A 233 16.09 12.44 -15.46
N ASP A 234 15.70 12.27 -14.20
CA ASP A 234 15.99 11.09 -13.43
C ASP A 234 15.30 9.89 -14.09
N SER A 235 16.09 9.14 -14.85
CA SER A 235 15.70 7.82 -15.31
C SER A 235 15.52 6.94 -14.07
N GLY A 236 14.26 6.67 -13.72
CA GLY A 236 13.89 5.92 -12.52
C GLY A 236 12.95 6.68 -11.58
N GLN A 237 12.25 7.69 -12.06
CA GLN A 237 11.18 8.35 -11.31
C GLN A 237 10.08 7.35 -10.94
N SER A 238 9.65 7.40 -9.67
CA SER A 238 8.56 6.53 -9.19
C SER A 238 7.29 6.76 -10.01
N LEU A 239 6.60 5.67 -10.34
CA LEU A 239 5.25 5.71 -10.94
C LEU A 239 4.20 6.18 -9.94
N VAL A 240 4.50 6.07 -8.65
CA VAL A 240 3.59 6.44 -7.57
C VAL A 240 3.68 7.94 -7.33
N ASP A 241 2.69 8.67 -7.82
CA ASP A 241 2.49 10.10 -7.56
C ASP A 241 1.41 10.27 -6.48
N MET A 242 1.80 10.82 -5.34
CA MET A 242 0.89 10.98 -4.19
C MET A 242 -0.16 12.06 -4.41
N MET A 243 0.10 13.01 -5.32
CA MET A 243 -0.86 14.04 -5.70
C MET A 243 -1.96 13.52 -6.64
N GLU A 244 -1.67 12.45 -7.39
CA GLU A 244 -2.62 11.75 -8.26
C GLU A 244 -3.33 10.59 -7.56
N LEU A 245 -3.09 10.38 -6.27
CA LEU A 245 -3.64 9.26 -5.51
C LEU A 245 -5.09 9.54 -5.07
N ASP A 246 -6.04 8.81 -5.65
CA ASP A 246 -7.46 8.95 -5.34
C ASP A 246 -7.91 8.14 -4.11
N LEU A 247 -7.33 6.93 -3.90
CA LEU A 247 -7.80 6.01 -2.87
C LEU A 247 -6.66 5.23 -2.21
N ILE A 248 -6.69 5.15 -0.88
CA ILE A 248 -5.89 4.19 -0.10
C ILE A 248 -6.83 3.15 0.52
N VAL A 249 -6.56 1.87 0.27
CA VAL A 249 -7.28 0.73 0.88
C VAL A 249 -6.35 -0.02 1.82
N GLY A 250 -6.66 0.01 3.12
CA GLY A 250 -5.96 -0.76 4.13
C GLY A 250 -6.59 -2.12 4.40
N SER A 251 -5.77 -3.14 4.60
CA SER A 251 -6.16 -4.47 5.06
C SER A 251 -5.14 -5.04 6.03
N GLY A 252 -5.51 -6.12 6.68
CA GLY A 252 -4.71 -6.78 7.70
C GLY A 252 -5.13 -6.42 9.12
N GLY A 253 -4.81 -7.30 10.07
CA GLY A 253 -5.39 -7.30 11.41
C GLY A 253 -5.30 -5.96 12.15
N VAL A 254 -4.16 -5.27 12.09
CA VAL A 254 -3.95 -4.00 12.79
C VAL A 254 -4.76 -2.84 12.20
N LEU A 255 -5.08 -2.87 10.90
CA LEU A 255 -5.91 -1.87 10.21
C LEU A 255 -7.39 -2.24 10.26
N SER A 256 -7.72 -3.49 9.90
CA SER A 256 -9.10 -3.95 9.78
C SER A 256 -9.81 -4.08 11.14
N HIS A 257 -9.06 -4.41 12.19
CA HIS A 257 -9.59 -4.64 13.54
C HIS A 257 -9.11 -3.61 14.58
N ALA A 258 -8.60 -2.47 14.14
CA ALA A 258 -8.35 -1.36 15.06
C ALA A 258 -9.63 -1.04 15.86
N PRO A 259 -9.55 -0.88 17.18
CA PRO A 259 -10.74 -0.63 18.03
C PRO A 259 -11.56 0.56 17.58
N ARG A 260 -10.93 1.54 16.95
CA ARG A 260 -11.57 2.72 16.39
C ARG A 260 -11.09 2.96 14.95
N ARG A 261 -12.00 3.38 14.08
CA ARG A 261 -11.68 3.65 12.67
C ARG A 261 -10.79 4.87 12.47
N GLU A 262 -10.82 5.79 13.41
CA GLU A 262 -9.91 6.94 13.47
C GLU A 262 -8.44 6.49 13.57
N GLN A 263 -8.18 5.39 14.28
CA GLN A 263 -6.84 4.79 14.38
C GLN A 263 -6.37 4.24 13.03
N SER A 264 -7.26 3.54 12.31
CA SER A 264 -6.96 3.04 10.96
C SER A 264 -6.67 4.20 9.98
N ALA A 265 -7.54 5.22 9.99
CA ALA A 265 -7.35 6.40 9.15
C ALA A 265 -6.01 7.08 9.44
N LYS A 266 -5.69 7.29 10.72
CA LYS A 266 -4.46 7.96 11.10
C LYS A 266 -3.21 7.13 10.78
N MET A 267 -3.23 5.80 10.97
CA MET A 267 -2.13 4.93 10.54
C MET A 267 -1.87 5.04 9.04
N LEU A 268 -2.93 5.04 8.22
CA LEU A 268 -2.79 5.21 6.76
C LEU A 268 -2.22 6.59 6.40
N ILE A 269 -2.75 7.66 6.99
CA ILE A 269 -2.26 9.03 6.72
C ILE A 269 -0.80 9.20 7.14
N ASP A 270 -0.44 8.75 8.36
CA ASP A 270 0.90 8.91 8.91
C ASP A 270 1.96 8.09 8.17
N SER A 271 1.58 6.93 7.61
CA SER A 271 2.50 6.02 6.93
C SER A 271 2.68 6.32 5.45
N PHE A 272 1.59 6.64 4.76
CA PHE A 272 1.58 6.87 3.31
C PHE A 272 1.76 8.35 2.95
N LEU A 273 1.46 9.26 3.87
CA LEU A 273 1.55 10.71 3.68
C LEU A 273 0.86 11.16 2.39
N PRO A 274 -0.46 10.90 2.23
CA PRO A 274 -1.19 11.32 1.03
C PRO A 274 -1.08 12.82 0.82
N GLU A 275 -1.12 13.24 -0.45
CA GLU A 275 -1.03 14.63 -0.91
C GLU A 275 -2.28 14.98 -1.69
N GLY A 276 -2.72 16.23 -1.62
CA GLY A 276 -3.95 16.65 -2.31
C GLY A 276 -5.21 16.06 -1.65
N ILE A 277 -6.05 15.40 -2.45
CA ILE A 277 -7.37 14.89 -2.03
C ILE A 277 -7.39 13.37 -2.21
N THR A 278 -7.39 12.62 -1.11
CA THR A 278 -7.32 11.17 -1.13
C THR A 278 -8.40 10.55 -0.28
N ALA A 279 -9.19 9.64 -0.84
CA ALA A 279 -10.14 8.82 -0.09
C ALA A 279 -9.41 7.72 0.70
N LEU A 280 -9.93 7.41 1.88
CA LEU A 280 -9.39 6.37 2.76
C LEU A 280 -10.45 5.29 3.00
N ALA A 281 -10.05 4.03 2.92
CA ALA A 281 -10.92 2.89 3.19
C ALA A 281 -10.15 1.74 3.83
N VAL A 282 -10.88 0.81 4.47
CA VAL A 282 -10.34 -0.45 4.99
C VAL A 282 -11.23 -1.63 4.62
N ASP A 283 -10.61 -2.78 4.31
CA ASP A 283 -11.30 -4.06 4.28
C ASP A 283 -11.58 -4.49 5.72
N SER A 284 -12.82 -4.40 6.14
CA SER A 284 -13.19 -4.57 7.55
C SER A 284 -13.25 -6.00 8.03
N ILE A 285 -13.37 -6.97 7.12
CA ILE A 285 -13.59 -8.39 7.43
C ILE A 285 -12.57 -9.31 6.75
N PHE A 286 -11.55 -8.72 6.12
CA PHE A 286 -10.47 -9.45 5.48
C PHE A 286 -10.93 -10.39 4.36
N MET A 287 -11.78 -9.90 3.48
CA MET A 287 -12.37 -10.67 2.37
C MET A 287 -11.70 -10.42 1.01
N MET A 288 -10.78 -9.47 0.90
CA MET A 288 -10.09 -9.22 -0.37
C MET A 288 -9.45 -10.48 -0.99
N PRO A 289 -8.77 -11.37 -0.24
CA PRO A 289 -8.20 -12.57 -0.83
C PRO A 289 -9.25 -13.50 -1.46
N GLN A 290 -10.35 -13.74 -0.76
CA GLN A 290 -11.41 -14.63 -1.20
C GLN A 290 -12.16 -14.08 -2.42
N LEU A 291 -12.47 -12.79 -2.38
CA LEU A 291 -13.12 -12.10 -3.50
C LEU A 291 -12.19 -11.99 -4.71
N GLY A 292 -10.89 -11.81 -4.49
CA GLY A 292 -9.89 -11.83 -5.55
C GLY A 292 -9.80 -13.19 -6.25
N VAL A 293 -9.87 -14.31 -5.51
CA VAL A 293 -9.98 -15.64 -6.11
C VAL A 293 -11.27 -15.78 -6.91
N MET A 294 -12.41 -15.35 -6.34
CA MET A 294 -13.71 -15.38 -7.05
C MET A 294 -13.66 -14.58 -8.36
N ALA A 295 -13.03 -13.43 -8.33
CA ALA A 295 -12.90 -12.57 -9.51
C ALA A 295 -11.96 -13.11 -10.59
N ASN A 296 -11.09 -14.06 -10.26
CA ASN A 296 -10.16 -14.73 -11.19
C ASN A 296 -10.64 -16.11 -11.66
N ILE A 297 -11.91 -16.44 -11.47
CA ILE A 297 -12.48 -17.68 -12.01
C ILE A 297 -12.41 -17.65 -13.54
N ASP A 298 -11.69 -18.60 -14.13
CA ASP A 298 -11.41 -18.65 -15.59
C ASP A 298 -12.49 -19.42 -16.39
N LYS A 299 -13.58 -19.80 -15.76
CA LYS A 299 -14.68 -20.48 -16.43
C LYS A 299 -15.49 -19.48 -17.26
N LYS A 300 -15.27 -19.47 -18.59
CA LYS A 300 -15.87 -18.49 -19.53
C LYS A 300 -17.36 -18.24 -19.36
N SER A 301 -18.13 -19.22 -18.90
CA SER A 301 -19.58 -19.09 -18.72
C SER A 301 -20.01 -18.25 -17.50
N ILE A 302 -19.14 -18.02 -16.54
CA ILE A 302 -19.45 -17.30 -15.28
C ILE A 302 -18.38 -16.28 -14.88
N ALA A 303 -17.32 -16.10 -15.68
CA ALA A 303 -16.19 -15.29 -15.30
C ALA A 303 -16.58 -13.80 -15.08
N GLU A 304 -17.41 -13.26 -15.95
CA GLU A 304 -17.85 -11.86 -15.84
C GLU A 304 -18.82 -11.66 -14.66
N GLU A 305 -19.80 -12.56 -14.49
CA GLU A 305 -20.70 -12.51 -13.36
C GLU A 305 -19.95 -12.65 -12.02
N ALA A 306 -18.93 -13.49 -11.97
CA ALA A 306 -18.10 -13.69 -10.79
C ALA A 306 -17.28 -12.42 -10.46
N ARG A 307 -16.75 -11.74 -11.46
CA ARG A 307 -16.04 -10.45 -11.27
C ARG A 307 -16.95 -9.37 -10.75
N VAL A 308 -18.12 -9.20 -11.39
CA VAL A 308 -19.11 -8.20 -10.97
C VAL A 308 -19.58 -8.48 -9.55
N ALA A 309 -19.92 -9.74 -9.23
CA ALA A 309 -20.35 -10.12 -7.90
C ALA A 309 -19.26 -9.91 -6.84
N ALA A 310 -18.01 -10.24 -7.14
CA ALA A 310 -16.88 -10.01 -6.23
C ALA A 310 -16.70 -8.52 -5.90
N LEU A 311 -16.75 -7.65 -6.91
CA LEU A 311 -16.67 -6.20 -6.72
C LEU A 311 -17.85 -5.65 -5.92
N GLU A 312 -19.07 -6.07 -6.23
CA GLU A 312 -20.26 -5.62 -5.51
C GLU A 312 -20.22 -6.02 -4.03
N VAL A 313 -19.85 -7.26 -3.71
CA VAL A 313 -19.70 -7.72 -2.33
C VAL A 313 -18.59 -6.94 -1.63
N PHE A 314 -17.45 -6.72 -2.30
CA PHE A 314 -16.35 -5.94 -1.74
C PHE A 314 -16.79 -4.53 -1.36
N GLU A 315 -17.38 -3.81 -2.30
CA GLU A 315 -17.76 -2.41 -2.10
C GLU A 315 -18.91 -2.22 -1.10
N LYS A 316 -19.89 -3.13 -1.08
CA LYS A 316 -21.09 -2.99 -0.25
C LYS A 316 -20.91 -3.57 1.15
N ASP A 317 -20.21 -4.70 1.26
CA ASP A 317 -20.26 -5.51 2.48
C ASP A 317 -18.89 -5.58 3.21
N CYS A 318 -17.78 -5.36 2.49
CA CYS A 318 -16.44 -5.51 3.05
C CYS A 318 -15.71 -4.20 3.27
N LEU A 319 -15.83 -3.28 2.30
CA LEU A 319 -15.09 -2.02 2.30
C LEU A 319 -15.79 -0.98 3.19
N ILE A 320 -15.12 -0.58 4.26
CA ILE A 320 -15.55 0.57 5.05
C ILE A 320 -14.83 1.81 4.54
N ARG A 321 -15.57 2.76 4.01
CA ARG A 321 -15.05 4.10 3.70
C ARG A 321 -14.82 4.85 5.01
N LEU A 322 -13.58 5.24 5.25
CA LEU A 322 -13.20 6.03 6.42
C LEU A 322 -13.53 7.51 6.20
N GLY A 323 -13.37 8.00 5.00
CA GLY A 323 -13.64 9.37 4.58
C GLY A 323 -12.57 9.90 3.63
N THR A 324 -12.47 11.21 3.51
CA THR A 324 -11.50 11.88 2.63
C THR A 324 -10.46 12.64 3.45
N CYS A 325 -9.18 12.43 3.13
CA CYS A 325 -8.07 13.24 3.62
C CYS A 325 -7.72 14.31 2.58
N VAL A 326 -7.66 15.56 3.01
CA VAL A 326 -7.18 16.69 2.20
C VAL A 326 -5.90 17.22 2.82
N ALA A 327 -4.79 17.08 2.11
CA ALA A 327 -3.45 17.42 2.59
C ALA A 327 -2.75 18.37 1.59
N PRO A 328 -2.73 19.68 1.88
CA PRO A 328 -2.00 20.64 1.07
C PRO A 328 -0.49 20.42 1.18
N VAL A 329 0.23 20.64 0.07
CA VAL A 329 1.68 20.45 -0.02
C VAL A 329 2.36 21.72 -0.50
N GLY A 330 3.47 22.04 0.13
CA GLY A 330 4.28 23.20 -0.20
C GLY A 330 5.10 23.67 1.00
N ASN A 331 5.78 24.78 0.85
CA ASN A 331 6.53 25.37 1.94
C ASN A 331 5.56 26.12 2.87
N MET A 332 5.29 25.54 4.04
CA MET A 332 4.38 26.09 5.04
C MET A 332 5.19 26.71 6.19
N SER A 333 5.03 28.00 6.40
CA SER A 333 5.60 28.65 7.59
C SER A 333 4.70 28.44 8.79
N LYS A 334 5.29 28.41 9.99
CA LYS A 334 4.50 28.34 11.24
C LYS A 334 3.52 29.50 11.33
N ASN A 335 2.30 29.21 11.77
CA ASN A 335 1.19 30.17 11.93
C ASN A 335 0.64 30.78 10.61
N GLU A 336 0.93 30.17 9.47
CA GLU A 336 0.27 30.51 8.20
C GLU A 336 -0.99 29.66 8.01
N VAL A 337 -1.90 30.15 7.18
CA VAL A 337 -3.09 29.43 6.69
C VAL A 337 -2.75 28.87 5.31
N PRO A 338 -2.25 27.62 5.21
CA PRO A 338 -1.93 27.04 3.91
C PRO A 338 -3.16 26.76 3.05
N LEU A 339 -4.33 26.55 3.68
CA LEU A 339 -5.55 26.21 2.96
C LEU A 339 -6.78 26.83 3.64
N LYS A 340 -7.58 27.55 2.86
CA LYS A 340 -8.95 27.92 3.23
C LYS A 340 -9.93 26.93 2.60
N ILE A 341 -10.91 26.50 3.37
CA ILE A 341 -11.84 25.44 3.02
C ILE A 341 -13.25 25.96 3.22
N ASN A 342 -14.06 25.96 2.16
CA ASN A 342 -15.47 26.25 2.24
C ASN A 342 -16.25 24.98 1.90
N LEU A 343 -17.08 24.52 2.84
CA LEU A 343 -17.89 23.31 2.70
C LEU A 343 -19.35 23.69 2.56
N GLU A 344 -20.05 23.01 1.67
CA GLU A 344 -21.52 23.06 1.55
C GLU A 344 -22.06 21.63 1.69
N PHE A 345 -22.76 21.39 2.80
CA PHE A 345 -23.35 20.10 3.12
C PHE A 345 -24.69 19.90 2.39
N LYS A 346 -25.13 18.66 2.25
CA LYS A 346 -26.36 18.29 1.56
C LYS A 346 -27.63 18.94 2.19
N ASN A 347 -27.60 19.21 3.49
CA ASN A 347 -28.68 19.91 4.20
C ASN A 347 -28.69 21.43 3.94
N GLY A 348 -27.75 21.96 3.16
CA GLY A 348 -27.60 23.39 2.86
C GLY A 348 -26.76 24.17 3.90
N GLU A 349 -26.29 23.50 4.94
CA GLU A 349 -25.35 24.12 5.90
C GLU A 349 -24.02 24.45 5.19
N LYS A 350 -23.43 25.59 5.55
CA LYS A 350 -22.11 26.02 5.05
C LYS A 350 -21.14 26.20 6.19
N LYS A 351 -19.92 25.73 5.99
CA LYS A 351 -18.85 25.86 6.98
C LYS A 351 -17.57 26.34 6.31
N SER A 352 -16.95 27.39 6.85
CA SER A 352 -15.63 27.88 6.40
C SER A 352 -14.60 27.58 7.46
N ILE A 353 -13.41 27.14 7.04
CA ILE A 353 -12.31 26.72 7.90
C ILE A 353 -11.02 27.30 7.34
N ASP A 354 -10.22 27.91 8.20
CA ASP A 354 -8.86 28.30 7.91
C ASP A 354 -7.93 27.23 8.54
N LEU A 355 -7.47 26.26 7.73
CA LEU A 355 -6.54 25.25 8.18
C LEU A 355 -5.19 25.90 8.49
N GLN A 356 -4.70 25.73 9.70
CA GLN A 356 -3.40 26.24 10.11
C GLN A 356 -2.27 25.25 9.79
N SER A 357 -1.05 25.75 9.63
CA SER A 357 0.14 24.89 9.61
C SER A 357 0.24 24.10 10.91
N ASP A 358 0.64 22.83 10.81
CA ASP A 358 0.76 21.89 11.93
C ASP A 358 -0.58 21.56 12.63
N GLU A 359 -1.69 21.77 11.94
CA GLU A 359 -3.02 21.43 12.42
C GLU A 359 -3.59 20.20 11.72
N LEU A 360 -4.36 19.42 12.47
CA LEU A 360 -5.18 18.34 11.96
C LEU A 360 -6.61 18.60 12.38
N ILE A 361 -7.53 18.65 11.42
CA ILE A 361 -8.94 18.92 11.67
C ILE A 361 -9.77 17.75 11.18
N ARG A 362 -10.70 17.28 12.00
CA ARG A 362 -11.73 16.31 11.64
C ARG A 362 -13.10 16.97 11.63
N ILE A 363 -13.88 16.65 10.61
CA ILE A 363 -15.30 17.00 10.54
C ILE A 363 -16.09 15.72 10.38
N GLU A 364 -16.93 15.44 11.36
CA GLU A 364 -17.83 14.29 11.31
C GLU A 364 -18.89 14.52 10.24
N VAL A 365 -18.80 13.69 9.21
CA VAL A 365 -19.77 13.62 8.12
C VAL A 365 -19.96 12.14 7.84
N GLY A 366 -21.18 11.65 7.94
CA GLY A 366 -21.50 10.28 7.58
C GLY A 366 -21.14 9.98 6.12
N TYR A 367 -21.75 8.97 5.53
CA TYR A 367 -21.49 8.59 4.13
C TYR A 367 -22.17 9.56 3.15
N GLU A 368 -21.91 10.87 3.32
CA GLU A 368 -22.51 11.92 2.51
C GLU A 368 -21.47 12.60 1.60
N GLU A 369 -21.96 13.13 0.51
CA GLU A 369 -21.22 14.01 -0.39
C GLU A 369 -21.21 15.43 0.17
N VAL A 370 -20.07 16.09 0.12
CA VAL A 370 -19.89 17.47 0.54
C VAL A 370 -19.21 18.23 -0.58
N LYS A 371 -19.81 19.33 -1.00
CA LYS A 371 -19.14 20.25 -1.93
C LYS A 371 -18.07 21.00 -1.18
N ALA A 372 -16.86 21.00 -1.71
CA ALA A 372 -15.70 21.65 -1.13
C ALA A 372 -15.08 22.63 -2.13
N GLU A 373 -14.92 23.86 -1.68
CA GLU A 373 -14.08 24.84 -2.33
C GLU A 373 -12.78 24.94 -1.52
N LEU A 374 -11.67 24.56 -2.13
CA LEU A 374 -10.35 24.52 -1.54
C LEU A 374 -9.51 25.66 -2.15
N ILE A 375 -9.09 26.58 -1.32
CA ILE A 375 -8.35 27.81 -1.72
C ILE A 375 -6.96 27.76 -1.07
N PRO A 376 -5.94 27.20 -1.77
CA PRO A 376 -4.59 27.14 -1.24
C PRO A 376 -3.91 28.51 -1.26
N ALA A 377 -3.00 28.74 -0.31
CA ALA A 377 -2.14 29.90 -0.28
C ALA A 377 -1.15 29.86 -1.47
N LYS A 378 -0.57 31.02 -1.80
CA LYS A 378 0.44 31.11 -2.85
C LYS A 378 1.61 30.16 -2.58
N GLY A 379 1.90 29.24 -3.53
CA GLY A 379 2.97 28.26 -3.39
C GLY A 379 2.54 26.93 -2.78
N ILE A 380 1.31 26.82 -2.30
CA ILE A 380 0.70 25.57 -1.79
C ILE A 380 -0.10 24.92 -2.91
N ASN A 381 0.00 23.60 -3.03
CA ASN A 381 -0.74 22.78 -3.99
C ASN A 381 -1.66 21.83 -3.23
N VAL A 382 -2.88 21.66 -3.73
CA VAL A 382 -3.88 20.72 -3.21
C VAL A 382 -4.48 19.83 -4.30
N GLY A 383 -3.86 19.87 -5.51
CA GLY A 383 -4.24 19.03 -6.66
C GLY A 383 -4.31 19.76 -7.99
N ALA A 384 -4.73 21.04 -8.05
CA ALA A 384 -4.84 21.80 -9.30
C ALA A 384 -3.57 22.58 -9.67
N GLY A 385 -2.58 22.62 -8.80
CA GLY A 385 -1.38 23.43 -8.97
C GLY A 385 -1.17 24.41 -7.81
N LYS A 386 0.00 25.07 -7.80
CA LYS A 386 0.38 25.99 -6.72
C LYS A 386 -0.48 27.25 -6.71
N GLY A 387 -1.25 27.45 -5.66
CA GLY A 387 -2.14 28.59 -5.47
C GLY A 387 -3.45 28.50 -6.25
N GLU A 388 -3.68 27.40 -6.96
CA GLU A 388 -4.88 27.22 -7.78
C GLU A 388 -6.03 26.63 -6.93
N LYS A 389 -7.18 27.28 -7.02
CA LYS A 389 -8.40 26.87 -6.34
C LYS A 389 -9.02 25.62 -6.97
N ILE A 390 -9.58 24.77 -6.13
CA ILE A 390 -10.35 23.59 -6.56
C ILE A 390 -11.79 23.69 -6.03
N ASP A 391 -12.75 23.51 -6.93
CA ASP A 391 -14.15 23.22 -6.61
C ASP A 391 -14.40 21.74 -6.88
N THR A 392 -14.72 20.95 -5.86
CA THR A 392 -14.86 19.49 -5.97
C THR A 392 -15.92 18.94 -5.02
N ILE A 393 -16.26 17.67 -5.20
CA ILE A 393 -17.08 16.91 -4.25
C ILE A 393 -16.15 15.95 -3.51
N ILE A 394 -16.19 16.00 -2.19
CA ILE A 394 -15.48 15.07 -1.30
C ILE A 394 -16.50 14.24 -0.52
N PHE A 395 -16.10 13.05 -0.12
CA PHE A 395 -16.99 12.10 0.50
C PHE A 395 -16.64 11.92 1.97
N GLY A 396 -17.66 11.98 2.82
CA GLY A 396 -17.53 11.55 4.20
C GLY A 396 -17.33 10.04 4.32
N GLY A 397 -17.47 9.54 5.51
CA GLY A 397 -17.32 8.14 5.85
C GLY A 397 -17.43 7.94 7.35
N GLN A 398 -16.99 6.80 7.85
CA GLN A 398 -17.12 6.46 9.27
C GLN A 398 -16.28 7.40 10.16
N VAL A 399 -15.17 7.94 9.67
CA VAL A 399 -14.37 8.96 10.37
C VAL A 399 -14.79 10.37 9.96
N GLY A 400 -15.13 10.59 8.70
CA GLY A 400 -15.53 11.88 8.15
C GLY A 400 -14.46 12.53 7.28
N LEU A 401 -14.45 13.86 7.22
CA LEU A 401 -13.45 14.62 6.48
C LEU A 401 -12.27 14.94 7.37
N ILE A 402 -11.05 14.76 6.86
CA ILE A 402 -9.80 15.01 7.57
C ILE A 402 -9.01 16.04 6.75
N PHE A 403 -8.70 17.19 7.37
CA PHE A 403 -7.85 18.23 6.79
C PHE A 403 -6.51 18.24 7.51
N ASP A 404 -5.43 17.94 6.75
CA ASP A 404 -4.10 17.70 7.29
C ASP A 404 -3.10 18.79 6.90
N GLY A 405 -2.97 19.80 7.75
CA GLY A 405 -2.04 20.91 7.62
C GLY A 405 -0.63 20.66 8.17
N ARG A 406 -0.31 19.41 8.55
CA ARG A 406 0.96 19.06 9.20
C ARG A 406 2.19 19.10 8.28
N GLY A 407 1.99 19.31 6.99
CA GLY A 407 3.08 19.37 6.01
C GLY A 407 3.59 18.02 5.51
N ARG A 408 4.38 18.10 4.44
CA ARG A 408 5.05 16.95 3.80
C ARG A 408 6.51 17.33 3.51
N PRO A 409 7.51 16.60 4.06
CA PRO A 409 7.40 15.46 4.99
C PRO A 409 6.82 15.86 6.34
N LEU A 410 6.24 14.89 7.07
CA LEU A 410 5.69 15.12 8.40
C LEU A 410 6.79 15.25 9.44
N ASP A 411 6.82 16.37 10.16
CA ASP A 411 7.70 16.60 11.31
C ASP A 411 6.90 16.45 12.62
N VAL A 412 7.25 15.45 13.40
CA VAL A 412 6.62 15.21 14.71
C VAL A 412 7.30 15.96 15.87
N GLY A 413 8.43 16.60 15.59
CA GLY A 413 9.29 17.26 16.56
C GLY A 413 10.42 16.35 17.07
N SER A 414 11.63 16.90 17.15
CA SER A 414 12.84 16.18 17.62
C SER A 414 12.94 16.13 19.15
N ASP A 415 12.42 17.15 19.84
CA ASP A 415 12.37 17.19 21.31
C ASP A 415 11.24 16.27 21.83
N PRO A 416 11.49 15.39 22.81
CA PRO A 416 10.48 14.45 23.32
C PRO A 416 9.21 15.14 23.86
N SER A 417 9.32 16.29 24.52
CA SER A 417 8.16 17.00 25.08
C SER A 417 7.31 17.63 23.97
N VAL A 418 7.95 18.20 22.95
CA VAL A 418 7.27 18.75 21.77
C VAL A 418 6.60 17.65 20.99
N ARG A 419 7.30 16.54 20.74
CA ARG A 419 6.77 15.37 20.06
C ARG A 419 5.53 14.83 20.75
N ILE A 420 5.60 14.57 22.05
CA ILE A 420 4.48 14.05 22.85
C ILE A 420 3.29 15.01 22.78
N SER A 421 3.52 16.31 22.93
CA SER A 421 2.49 17.33 22.82
C SER A 421 1.81 17.32 21.45
N ASN A 422 2.59 17.28 20.35
CA ASN A 422 2.06 17.22 18.99
C ASN A 422 1.23 15.97 18.76
N LEU A 423 1.74 14.81 19.17
CA LEU A 423 1.03 13.52 19.00
C LEU A 423 -0.30 13.52 19.75
N LYS A 424 -0.33 14.03 20.99
CA LYS A 424 -1.57 14.16 21.78
C LYS A 424 -2.55 15.13 21.13
N LYS A 425 -2.10 16.30 20.68
CA LYS A 425 -2.91 17.26 19.93
C LYS A 425 -3.57 16.63 18.71
N TRP A 426 -2.80 15.92 17.88
CA TRP A 426 -3.32 15.28 16.68
C TRP A 426 -4.22 14.07 16.98
N ALA A 427 -3.90 13.29 18.02
CA ALA A 427 -4.76 12.19 18.47
C ALA A 427 -6.11 12.71 18.98
N SER A 428 -6.11 13.80 19.74
CA SER A 428 -7.33 14.47 20.22
C SER A 428 -8.17 15.00 19.06
N ALA A 429 -7.53 15.64 18.08
CA ALA A 429 -8.22 16.20 16.90
C ALA A 429 -9.00 15.14 16.10
N LEU A 430 -8.47 13.92 15.99
CA LEU A 430 -9.15 12.78 15.36
C LEU A 430 -10.02 11.97 16.33
N ASN A 431 -9.95 12.23 17.64
CA ASN A 431 -10.55 11.36 18.66
C ASN A 431 -9.99 9.92 18.59
N GLU A 432 -8.68 9.80 18.32
CA GLU A 432 -7.99 8.53 18.08
C GLU A 432 -7.92 7.65 19.35
N TYR A 433 -7.55 8.27 20.48
CA TYR A 433 -7.42 7.63 21.80
C TYR A 433 -8.13 8.50 22.87
N PRO A 434 -9.46 8.37 23.02
CA PRO A 434 -10.23 9.21 23.93
C PRO A 434 -9.80 9.10 25.41
N GLU A 435 -9.15 7.98 25.78
CA GLU A 435 -8.65 7.72 27.11
C GLU A 435 -7.28 8.37 27.39
N LEU A 436 -6.54 8.77 26.36
CA LEU A 436 -5.32 9.58 26.53
C LEU A 436 -5.75 11.00 26.90
N LYS A 437 -5.89 11.25 28.19
CA LYS A 437 -6.10 12.60 28.71
C LYS A 437 -4.86 13.45 28.47
N GLU A 438 -5.09 14.72 28.19
CA GLU A 438 -4.05 15.76 28.02
C GLU A 438 -3.06 15.82 29.20
#